data_559240f8212bdb24f83fcc36fa7278f0
#
_entry.id   559240f8212bdb24f83fcc36fa7278f0
#
_cell.length_a   1.000
_cell.length_b   1.000
_cell.length_c   1.000
_cell.angle_alpha   90.00
_cell.angle_beta   90.00
_cell.angle_gamma   90.00
#
_symmetry.space_group_name_H-M   'P 1'
#
loop_
_entity.id
_entity.type
_entity.pdbx_description
1 polymer ?
#
loop_
_entity_poly.entity_id
_entity_poly.type
_entity_poly.pdbx_seq_one_letter_code
_entity_poly.pdbx_strand_id
1 'polypeptide(L)'
;HNVQFDANLLAENLFFEGYELRSPRVDTVELAQVFFPELEKYSLPILCRELGISLKHAHTALSDAQATAELLLFLRKKMAQLPKGLLERLLEMADALLYESYLVIEEIYRSQSILSSPDLVQVQGLYFKKTTAPLKPRKLSQDFSKNISLLNLEVREEQESFAKEVGLLLKDETVSLIQAPTGIGKTYGYLLPALSQVENRQIVLSVPTKILQNQTMEEEGKRLKEVFHTDIHSLKGPQNYLKLDAFYRSLQENDENRLFRRFK
;
A
#
# COMPACT_ATOMS: atom_id res chain seq x y z
N HIS A 1 -19.62 -11.23 0.10
CA HIS A 1 -18.96 -10.05 0.63
C HIS A 1 -19.75 -9.46 1.78
N ASN A 2 -19.18 -9.40 3.00
CA ASN A 2 -19.96 -9.17 4.22
C ASN A 2 -21.02 -10.27 4.45
N VAL A 3 -20.55 -11.48 4.56
CA VAL A 3 -21.33 -12.73 4.51
C VAL A 3 -22.50 -12.80 5.53
N GLN A 4 -22.43 -12.05 6.62
CA GLN A 4 -23.43 -12.07 7.69
C GLN A 4 -24.83 -11.78 7.18
N PHE A 5 -24.98 -10.76 6.32
CA PHE A 5 -26.29 -10.35 5.79
C PHE A 5 -26.88 -11.45 4.91
N ASP A 6 -26.12 -11.91 3.92
CA ASP A 6 -26.57 -12.91 2.96
C ASP A 6 -26.85 -14.25 3.63
N ALA A 7 -25.99 -14.68 4.57
CA ALA A 7 -26.17 -15.94 5.30
C ALA A 7 -27.39 -15.91 6.23
N ASN A 8 -27.67 -14.79 6.89
CA ASN A 8 -28.84 -14.67 7.74
C ASN A 8 -30.13 -14.72 6.92
N LEU A 9 -30.18 -13.96 5.82
CA LEU A 9 -31.34 -13.95 4.93
C LEU A 9 -31.60 -15.35 4.35
N LEU A 10 -30.55 -16.05 3.93
CA LEU A 10 -30.67 -17.40 3.40
C LEU A 10 -31.10 -18.39 4.49
N ALA A 11 -30.54 -18.30 5.70
CA ALA A 11 -30.90 -19.17 6.82
C ALA A 11 -32.35 -19.01 7.23
N GLU A 12 -32.89 -17.79 7.29
CA GLU A 12 -34.29 -17.53 7.58
C GLU A 12 -35.21 -18.16 6.53
N ASN A 13 -34.93 -17.94 5.23
CA ASN A 13 -35.76 -18.51 4.17
C ASN A 13 -35.73 -20.05 4.15
N LEU A 14 -34.53 -20.64 4.33
CA LEU A 14 -34.39 -22.10 4.39
C LEU A 14 -35.10 -22.69 5.61
N PHE A 15 -35.07 -22.00 6.75
CA PHE A 15 -35.74 -22.44 7.98
C PHE A 15 -37.29 -22.56 7.78
N PHE A 16 -37.92 -21.62 7.07
CA PHE A 16 -39.34 -21.69 6.74
C PHE A 16 -39.70 -22.88 5.83
N GLU A 17 -38.71 -23.32 5.02
CA GLU A 17 -38.85 -24.51 4.17
C GLU A 17 -38.42 -25.82 4.89
N GLY A 18 -38.08 -25.75 6.17
CA GLY A 18 -37.68 -26.90 6.97
C GLY A 18 -36.19 -27.32 6.79
N TYR A 19 -35.38 -26.47 6.24
CA TYR A 19 -33.94 -26.73 6.05
C TYR A 19 -33.10 -25.90 7.01
N GLU A 20 -31.93 -26.40 7.36
CA GLU A 20 -30.93 -25.70 8.17
C GLU A 20 -29.70 -25.36 7.33
N LEU A 21 -29.27 -24.11 7.36
CA LEU A 21 -28.02 -23.68 6.71
C LEU A 21 -26.82 -24.07 7.57
N ARG A 22 -26.13 -25.14 7.19
CA ARG A 22 -24.93 -25.67 7.90
C ARG A 22 -23.61 -25.41 7.16
N SER A 23 -23.67 -24.69 6.03
CA SER A 23 -22.46 -24.42 5.23
C SER A 23 -21.51 -23.47 5.95
N PRO A 24 -20.18 -23.72 5.90
CA PRO A 24 -19.21 -22.78 6.40
C PRO A 24 -19.35 -21.42 5.70
N ARG A 25 -19.00 -20.37 6.42
CA ARG A 25 -19.08 -19.00 5.93
C ARG A 25 -17.69 -18.48 5.62
N VAL A 26 -17.49 -18.04 4.39
CA VAL A 26 -16.25 -17.39 3.93
C VAL A 26 -16.55 -15.94 3.62
N ASP A 27 -15.87 -15.01 4.29
CA ASP A 27 -16.07 -13.58 4.04
C ASP A 27 -14.87 -12.96 3.32
N THR A 28 -15.13 -12.43 2.13
CA THR A 28 -14.10 -11.73 1.34
C THR A 28 -13.68 -10.40 1.95
N VAL A 29 -14.48 -9.77 2.82
CA VAL A 29 -14.06 -8.59 3.60
C VAL A 29 -12.97 -8.98 4.57
N GLU A 30 -13.19 -10.04 5.34
CA GLU A 30 -12.24 -10.55 6.32
C GLU A 30 -10.92 -10.96 5.66
N LEU A 31 -11.00 -11.73 4.57
CA LEU A 31 -9.81 -12.08 3.80
C LEU A 31 -9.09 -10.84 3.23
N ALA A 32 -9.84 -9.85 2.72
CA ALA A 32 -9.23 -8.62 2.22
C ALA A 32 -8.53 -7.82 3.32
N GLN A 33 -9.06 -7.78 4.54
CA GLN A 33 -8.42 -7.14 5.69
C GLN A 33 -7.09 -7.81 6.07
N VAL A 34 -7.00 -9.13 5.95
CA VAL A 34 -5.74 -9.88 6.18
C VAL A 34 -4.69 -9.57 5.11
N PHE A 35 -5.09 -9.50 3.83
CA PHE A 35 -4.14 -9.39 2.71
C PHE A 35 -3.84 -7.97 2.25
N PHE A 36 -4.66 -7.00 2.63
CA PHE A 36 -4.54 -5.58 2.29
C PHE A 36 -4.81 -4.69 3.52
N PRO A 37 -4.05 -4.85 4.62
CA PRO A 37 -4.29 -4.12 5.87
C PRO A 37 -4.10 -2.61 5.75
N GLU A 38 -3.48 -2.14 4.67
CA GLU A 38 -3.25 -0.73 4.37
C GLU A 38 -4.47 0.01 3.83
N LEU A 39 -5.53 -0.70 3.43
CA LEU A 39 -6.72 -0.06 2.89
C LEU A 39 -7.58 0.53 4.01
N GLU A 40 -8.07 1.74 3.81
CA GLU A 40 -8.95 2.41 4.78
C GLU A 40 -10.38 1.86 4.79
N LYS A 41 -10.84 1.32 3.66
CA LYS A 41 -12.22 0.83 3.46
C LYS A 41 -12.24 -0.44 2.64
N TYR A 42 -13.15 -1.34 3.01
CA TYR A 42 -13.28 -2.68 2.43
C TYR A 42 -14.65 -2.94 1.79
N SER A 43 -15.35 -1.90 1.34
CA SER A 43 -16.58 -2.09 0.55
C SER A 43 -16.25 -2.66 -0.83
N LEU A 44 -17.14 -3.49 -1.39
CA LEU A 44 -16.92 -4.17 -2.67
C LEU A 44 -16.52 -3.21 -3.81
N PRO A 45 -17.18 -2.04 -4.00
CA PRO A 45 -16.77 -1.11 -5.04
C PRO A 45 -15.36 -0.55 -4.86
N ILE A 46 -14.94 -0.31 -3.61
CA ILE A 46 -13.60 0.20 -3.31
C ILE A 46 -12.57 -0.89 -3.60
N LEU A 47 -12.77 -2.11 -3.08
CA LEU A 47 -11.87 -3.22 -3.36
C LEU A 47 -11.74 -3.51 -4.86
N CYS A 48 -12.86 -3.51 -5.59
CA CYS A 48 -12.83 -3.72 -7.03
C CYS A 48 -11.98 -2.65 -7.75
N ARG A 49 -12.14 -1.39 -7.38
CA ARG A 49 -11.36 -0.28 -7.95
C ARG A 49 -9.87 -0.41 -7.63
N GLU A 50 -9.51 -0.62 -6.36
CA GLU A 50 -8.11 -0.71 -5.91
C GLU A 50 -7.38 -1.95 -6.47
N LEU A 51 -8.12 -3.05 -6.68
CA LEU A 51 -7.56 -4.32 -7.16
C LEU A 51 -7.74 -4.54 -8.67
N GLY A 52 -8.35 -3.59 -9.39
CA GLY A 52 -8.56 -3.67 -10.83
C GLY A 52 -9.60 -4.73 -11.24
N ILE A 53 -10.56 -5.03 -10.37
CA ILE A 53 -11.66 -5.98 -10.63
C ILE A 53 -12.82 -5.21 -11.27
N SER A 54 -13.39 -5.77 -12.35
CA SER A 54 -14.50 -5.12 -13.05
C SER A 54 -15.81 -5.23 -12.25
N LEU A 55 -16.40 -4.09 -11.90
CA LEU A 55 -17.72 -4.01 -11.28
C LEU A 55 -18.62 -3.16 -12.18
N LYS A 56 -19.39 -3.82 -13.06
CA LYS A 56 -20.38 -3.17 -13.93
C LYS A 56 -21.71 -3.12 -13.19
N HIS A 57 -22.35 -1.96 -13.16
CA HIS A 57 -23.67 -1.78 -12.52
C HIS A 57 -23.68 -2.18 -11.03
N ALA A 58 -22.85 -1.52 -10.23
CA ALA A 58 -22.86 -1.66 -8.78
C ALA A 58 -24.29 -1.56 -8.21
N HIS A 59 -24.57 -2.31 -7.15
CA HIS A 59 -25.89 -2.44 -6.50
C HIS A 59 -26.91 -3.29 -7.26
N THR A 60 -26.48 -4.12 -8.20
CA THR A 60 -27.31 -5.22 -8.71
C THR A 60 -26.79 -6.55 -8.15
N ALA A 61 -27.68 -7.40 -7.65
CA ALA A 61 -27.30 -8.64 -6.97
C ALA A 61 -26.38 -9.53 -7.81
N LEU A 62 -26.66 -9.65 -9.11
CA LEU A 62 -25.83 -10.47 -10.01
C LEU A 62 -24.44 -9.88 -10.21
N SER A 63 -24.33 -8.57 -10.42
CA SER A 63 -23.04 -7.91 -10.63
C SER A 63 -22.17 -7.95 -9.37
N ASP A 64 -22.78 -7.72 -8.20
CA ASP A 64 -22.10 -7.78 -6.92
C ASP A 64 -21.66 -9.22 -6.58
N ALA A 65 -22.46 -10.23 -6.90
CA ALA A 65 -22.10 -11.63 -6.76
C ALA A 65 -20.92 -12.02 -7.66
N GLN A 66 -20.93 -11.60 -8.93
CA GLN A 66 -19.83 -11.83 -9.87
C GLN A 66 -18.54 -11.16 -9.40
N ALA A 67 -18.59 -9.89 -9.01
CA ALA A 67 -17.43 -9.16 -8.50
C ALA A 67 -16.88 -9.79 -7.20
N THR A 68 -17.77 -10.28 -6.32
CA THR A 68 -17.35 -11.00 -5.11
C THR A 68 -16.65 -12.31 -5.43
N ALA A 69 -17.14 -13.05 -6.42
CA ALA A 69 -16.46 -14.27 -6.89
C ALA A 69 -15.07 -13.97 -7.50
N GLU A 70 -14.97 -12.93 -8.34
CA GLU A 70 -13.69 -12.49 -8.90
C GLU A 70 -12.73 -12.03 -7.80
N LEU A 71 -13.22 -11.31 -6.79
CA LEU A 71 -12.42 -10.91 -5.62
C LEU A 71 -11.90 -12.13 -4.85
N LEU A 72 -12.74 -13.14 -4.61
CA LEU A 72 -12.30 -14.37 -3.94
C LEU A 72 -11.22 -15.10 -4.76
N LEU A 73 -11.39 -15.20 -6.07
CA LEU A 73 -10.39 -15.82 -6.95
C LEU A 73 -9.08 -15.02 -6.96
N PHE A 74 -9.17 -13.71 -6.95
CA PHE A 74 -7.99 -12.83 -6.84
C PHE A 74 -7.24 -13.06 -5.53
N LEU A 75 -7.95 -13.09 -4.40
CA LEU A 75 -7.39 -13.38 -3.07
C LEU A 75 -6.75 -14.76 -3.03
N ARG A 76 -7.41 -15.80 -3.55
CA ARG A 76 -6.86 -17.16 -3.67
C ARG A 76 -5.55 -17.18 -4.46
N LYS A 77 -5.50 -16.46 -5.58
CA LYS A 77 -4.29 -16.34 -6.40
C LYS A 77 -3.14 -15.67 -5.63
N LYS A 78 -3.44 -14.65 -4.83
CA LYS A 78 -2.46 -14.00 -3.95
C LYS A 78 -1.95 -14.94 -2.87
N MET A 79 -2.84 -15.67 -2.20
CA MET A 79 -2.46 -16.67 -1.19
C MET A 79 -1.57 -17.76 -1.77
N ALA A 80 -1.87 -18.24 -2.97
CA ALA A 80 -1.09 -19.27 -3.65
C ALA A 80 0.35 -18.83 -4.01
N GLN A 81 0.66 -17.54 -3.94
CA GLN A 81 2.02 -17.01 -4.14
C GLN A 81 2.82 -16.92 -2.83
N LEU A 82 2.19 -17.15 -1.69
CA LEU A 82 2.83 -17.05 -0.37
C LEU A 82 3.62 -18.31 -0.04
N PRO A 83 4.74 -18.19 0.68
CA PRO A 83 5.46 -19.33 1.21
C PRO A 83 4.59 -20.16 2.16
N LYS A 84 4.78 -21.47 2.14
CA LYS A 84 4.05 -22.40 3.00
C LYS A 84 4.12 -22.02 4.48
N GLY A 85 5.30 -21.62 4.97
CA GLY A 85 5.48 -21.21 6.36
C GLY A 85 4.70 -19.92 6.74
N LEU A 86 4.41 -19.03 5.78
CA LEU A 86 3.55 -17.88 6.06
C LEU A 86 2.08 -18.28 6.14
N LEU A 87 1.63 -19.19 5.27
CA LEU A 87 0.27 -19.74 5.35
C LEU A 87 0.04 -20.51 6.65
N GLU A 88 1.05 -21.26 7.12
CA GLU A 88 1.03 -21.94 8.41
C GLU A 88 0.83 -20.94 9.57
N ARG A 89 1.58 -19.85 9.58
CA ARG A 89 1.41 -18.77 10.58
C ARG A 89 0.02 -18.13 10.54
N LEU A 90 -0.56 -17.93 9.37
CA LEU A 90 -1.93 -17.43 9.23
C LEU A 90 -2.95 -18.43 9.80
N LEU A 91 -2.74 -19.72 9.60
CA LEU A 91 -3.61 -20.78 10.16
C LEU A 91 -3.50 -20.88 11.68
N GLU A 92 -2.31 -20.68 12.27
CA GLU A 92 -2.13 -20.61 13.73
C GLU A 92 -2.96 -19.47 14.36
N MET A 93 -3.29 -18.44 13.60
CA MET A 93 -4.08 -17.29 14.03
C MET A 93 -5.54 -17.34 13.54
N ALA A 94 -5.99 -18.46 13.00
CA ALA A 94 -7.31 -18.59 12.38
C ALA A 94 -8.47 -18.31 13.34
N ASP A 95 -8.28 -18.52 14.65
CA ASP A 95 -9.24 -18.18 15.71
C ASP A 95 -9.48 -16.67 15.89
N ALA A 96 -8.62 -15.81 15.30
CA ALA A 96 -8.85 -14.36 15.23
C ALA A 96 -9.88 -13.98 14.16
N LEU A 97 -10.17 -14.87 13.21
CA LEU A 97 -11.20 -14.68 12.20
C LEU A 97 -12.59 -14.89 12.82
N LEU A 98 -13.58 -14.16 12.29
CA LEU A 98 -14.97 -14.23 12.77
C LEU A 98 -15.73 -15.40 12.14
N TYR A 99 -15.32 -15.78 10.92
CA TYR A 99 -15.95 -16.81 10.10
C TYR A 99 -14.94 -17.90 9.74
N GLU A 100 -15.41 -18.89 9.01
CA GLU A 100 -14.60 -20.02 8.55
C GLU A 100 -13.75 -19.65 7.32
N SER A 101 -13.36 -18.37 7.17
CA SER A 101 -12.51 -17.87 6.06
C SER A 101 -11.14 -18.55 6.02
N TYR A 102 -10.67 -19.08 7.15
CA TYR A 102 -9.44 -19.88 7.24
C TYR A 102 -9.47 -21.12 6.35
N LEU A 103 -10.64 -21.68 6.03
CA LEU A 103 -10.76 -22.86 5.17
C LEU A 103 -10.17 -22.62 3.77
N VAL A 104 -10.24 -21.38 3.27
CA VAL A 104 -9.62 -21.02 2.00
C VAL A 104 -8.09 -21.04 2.14
N ILE A 105 -7.57 -20.55 3.25
CA ILE A 105 -6.12 -20.55 3.54
C ILE A 105 -5.64 -22.00 3.72
N GLU A 106 -6.39 -22.82 4.43
CA GLU A 106 -6.07 -24.23 4.67
C GLU A 106 -6.03 -25.06 3.37
N GLU A 107 -7.01 -24.85 2.48
CA GLU A 107 -7.03 -25.52 1.18
C GLU A 107 -5.77 -25.20 0.37
N ILE A 108 -5.37 -23.93 0.34
CA ILE A 108 -4.16 -23.50 -0.37
C ILE A 108 -2.90 -24.04 0.33
N TYR A 109 -2.83 -23.99 1.65
CA TYR A 109 -1.71 -24.54 2.43
C TYR A 109 -1.46 -26.02 2.14
N ARG A 110 -2.53 -26.82 2.05
CA ARG A 110 -2.43 -28.27 1.76
C ARG A 110 -1.84 -28.54 0.37
N SER A 111 -2.08 -27.67 -0.59
CA SER A 111 -1.56 -27.79 -1.97
C SER A 111 -0.25 -27.03 -2.20
N GLN A 112 0.22 -26.24 -1.20
CA GLN A 112 1.34 -25.34 -1.36
C GLN A 112 2.70 -26.05 -1.30
N SER A 113 3.51 -25.85 -2.33
CA SER A 113 4.89 -26.35 -2.43
C SER A 113 5.95 -25.24 -2.34
N ILE A 114 5.55 -23.97 -2.35
CA ILE A 114 6.48 -22.84 -2.29
C ILE A 114 7.02 -22.71 -0.86
N LEU A 115 8.31 -22.95 -0.68
CA LEU A 115 8.99 -22.85 0.61
C LEU A 115 9.48 -21.43 0.91
N SER A 116 9.85 -20.66 -0.13
CA SER A 116 10.33 -19.29 0.01
C SER A 116 9.81 -18.43 -1.13
N SER A 117 9.63 -17.14 -0.89
CA SER A 117 9.29 -16.16 -1.91
C SER A 117 10.49 -15.25 -2.17
N PRO A 118 10.83 -14.93 -3.43
CA PRO A 118 11.91 -14.01 -3.75
C PRO A 118 11.65 -12.61 -3.19
N ASP A 119 10.39 -12.23 -3.01
CA ASP A 119 9.96 -10.90 -2.58
C ASP A 119 9.82 -10.77 -1.05
N LEU A 120 10.02 -11.86 -0.31
CA LEU A 120 9.89 -11.86 1.14
C LEU A 120 11.21 -12.20 1.82
N VAL A 121 11.43 -11.62 3.00
CA VAL A 121 12.51 -11.96 3.92
C VAL A 121 11.91 -12.22 5.30
N GLN A 122 12.40 -13.26 5.96
CA GLN A 122 12.01 -13.57 7.33
C GLN A 122 13.02 -12.97 8.30
N VAL A 123 12.53 -12.18 9.27
CA VAL A 123 13.33 -11.60 10.34
C VAL A 123 12.62 -11.86 11.67
N GLN A 124 13.25 -12.55 12.58
CA GLN A 124 12.69 -12.91 13.90
C GLN A 124 11.30 -13.58 13.83
N GLY A 125 11.10 -14.44 12.83
CA GLY A 125 9.81 -15.14 12.65
C GLY A 125 8.71 -14.33 11.92
N LEU A 126 8.95 -13.05 11.64
CA LEU A 126 8.04 -12.20 10.87
C LEU A 126 8.48 -12.13 9.41
N TYR A 127 7.50 -11.99 8.50
CA TYR A 127 7.76 -11.86 7.06
C TYR A 127 7.63 -10.41 6.62
N PHE A 128 8.63 -9.93 5.90
CA PHE A 128 8.69 -8.58 5.35
C PHE A 128 8.89 -8.63 3.85
N LYS A 129 8.33 -7.66 3.13
CA LYS A 129 8.68 -7.46 1.73
C LYS A 129 10.15 -7.04 1.65
N LYS A 130 10.90 -7.69 0.76
CA LYS A 130 12.26 -7.22 0.46
C LYS A 130 12.19 -5.84 -0.17
N THR A 131 13.05 -4.97 0.29
CA THR A 131 13.28 -3.71 -0.41
C THR A 131 13.99 -4.05 -1.73
N THR A 132 13.37 -3.74 -2.85
CA THR A 132 14.04 -3.84 -4.16
C THR A 132 15.19 -2.85 -4.20
N ALA A 133 16.33 -3.29 -4.71
CA ALA A 133 17.44 -2.37 -4.92
C ALA A 133 16.97 -1.19 -5.80
N PRO A 134 17.30 0.05 -5.43
CA PRO A 134 16.92 1.20 -6.23
C PRO A 134 17.47 1.07 -7.64
N LEU A 135 16.67 1.40 -8.63
CA LEU A 135 17.13 1.49 -10.02
C LEU A 135 18.20 2.59 -10.10
N LYS A 136 19.13 2.45 -11.03
CA LYS A 136 20.13 3.53 -11.26
C LYS A 136 19.41 4.82 -11.60
N PRO A 137 19.68 5.93 -10.89
CA PRO A 137 19.03 7.20 -11.16
C PRO A 137 19.28 7.65 -12.61
N ARG A 138 18.24 8.16 -13.25
CA ARG A 138 18.37 8.84 -14.55
C ARG A 138 18.88 10.27 -14.29
N LYS A 139 19.86 10.69 -15.07
CA LYS A 139 20.35 12.08 -14.99
C LYS A 139 19.24 13.02 -15.47
N LEU A 140 18.86 13.98 -14.63
CA LEU A 140 17.94 15.05 -14.99
C LEU A 140 18.60 16.04 -15.95
N SER A 141 17.83 16.62 -16.84
CA SER A 141 18.29 17.72 -17.67
C SER A 141 18.50 18.98 -16.84
N GLN A 142 19.43 19.84 -17.25
CA GLN A 142 19.56 21.20 -16.71
C GLN A 142 18.38 22.09 -17.15
N ASP A 143 17.68 21.69 -18.21
CA ASP A 143 16.48 22.36 -18.71
C ASP A 143 15.27 21.89 -17.92
N PHE A 144 14.66 22.80 -17.16
CA PHE A 144 13.48 22.56 -16.34
C PHE A 144 12.30 22.06 -17.16
N SER A 145 12.04 22.71 -18.31
CA SER A 145 10.89 22.41 -19.15
C SER A 145 10.94 20.99 -19.72
N LYS A 146 12.14 20.47 -20.03
CA LYS A 146 12.31 19.06 -20.44
C LYS A 146 11.96 18.08 -19.33
N ASN A 147 12.36 18.39 -18.10
CA ASN A 147 12.04 17.52 -16.96
C ASN A 147 10.54 17.50 -16.65
N ILE A 148 9.86 18.66 -16.71
CA ILE A 148 8.41 18.78 -16.53
C ILE A 148 7.66 18.01 -17.62
N SER A 149 8.10 18.10 -18.89
CA SER A 149 7.51 17.34 -19.98
C SER A 149 7.65 15.83 -19.81
N LEU A 150 8.78 15.34 -19.28
CA LEU A 150 8.97 13.93 -18.95
C LEU A 150 8.05 13.44 -17.84
N LEU A 151 7.63 14.31 -16.93
CA LEU A 151 6.64 14.03 -15.89
C LEU A 151 5.19 14.10 -16.42
N ASN A 152 4.98 14.33 -17.72
CA ASN A 152 3.67 14.56 -18.34
C ASN A 152 2.90 15.71 -17.69
N LEU A 153 3.59 16.79 -17.33
CA LEU A 153 3.02 17.99 -16.76
C LEU A 153 3.17 19.16 -17.72
N GLU A 154 2.26 20.14 -17.59
CA GLU A 154 2.29 21.35 -18.36
C GLU A 154 3.37 22.31 -17.83
N VAL A 155 4.14 22.90 -18.73
CA VAL A 155 5.14 23.92 -18.40
C VAL A 155 4.44 25.24 -18.17
N ARG A 156 4.70 25.87 -17.02
CA ARG A 156 4.18 27.19 -16.66
C ARG A 156 5.32 28.18 -16.54
N GLU A 157 5.19 29.34 -17.18
CA GLU A 157 6.26 30.37 -17.21
C GLU A 157 6.70 30.80 -15.81
N GLU A 158 5.73 31.02 -14.91
CA GLU A 158 6.02 31.42 -13.53
C GLU A 158 6.79 30.33 -12.76
N GLN A 159 6.46 29.08 -12.98
CA GLN A 159 7.14 27.94 -12.37
C GLN A 159 8.56 27.79 -12.92
N GLU A 160 8.74 27.98 -14.23
CA GLU A 160 10.04 27.93 -14.86
C GLU A 160 10.96 29.06 -14.40
N SER A 161 10.41 30.30 -14.28
CA SER A 161 11.13 31.45 -13.73
C SER A 161 11.58 31.18 -12.28
N PHE A 162 10.67 30.70 -11.44
CA PHE A 162 10.97 30.29 -10.06
C PHE A 162 12.06 29.20 -10.02
N ALA A 163 11.97 28.18 -10.86
CA ALA A 163 12.96 27.11 -10.91
C ALA A 163 14.34 27.58 -11.36
N LYS A 164 14.41 28.52 -12.29
CA LYS A 164 15.68 29.16 -12.71
C LYS A 164 16.32 29.93 -11.56
N GLU A 165 15.56 30.71 -10.81
CA GLU A 165 16.03 31.44 -9.64
C GLU A 165 16.57 30.49 -8.56
N VAL A 166 15.80 29.46 -8.21
CA VAL A 166 16.24 28.41 -7.29
C VAL A 166 17.56 27.76 -7.79
N GLY A 167 17.62 27.45 -9.08
CA GLY A 167 18.81 26.83 -9.67
C GLY A 167 20.06 27.72 -9.61
N LEU A 168 19.93 29.05 -9.65
CA LEU A 168 21.03 29.97 -9.45
C LEU A 168 21.48 29.99 -7.99
N LEU A 169 20.52 30.09 -7.05
CA LEU A 169 20.81 30.13 -5.62
C LEU A 169 21.45 28.84 -5.07
N LEU A 170 21.12 27.69 -5.66
CA LEU A 170 21.72 26.42 -5.28
C LEU A 170 23.22 26.29 -5.64
N LYS A 171 23.74 27.16 -6.52
CA LYS A 171 25.18 27.23 -6.85
C LYS A 171 25.99 27.99 -5.80
N ASP A 172 25.33 28.87 -5.08
CA ASP A 172 25.95 29.66 -4.03
C ASP A 172 25.85 28.87 -2.72
N GLU A 173 26.96 28.77 -2.00
CA GLU A 173 26.97 28.11 -0.68
C GLU A 173 26.45 29.03 0.43
N THR A 174 25.27 29.64 0.21
CA THR A 174 24.67 30.63 1.10
C THR A 174 23.25 30.23 1.49
N VAL A 175 22.76 30.82 2.59
CA VAL A 175 21.35 30.69 3.00
C VAL A 175 20.53 31.71 2.21
N SER A 176 19.54 31.22 1.49
CA SER A 176 18.64 32.05 0.68
C SER A 176 17.19 31.90 1.14
N LEU A 177 16.46 33.00 1.13
CA LEU A 177 15.01 33.04 1.42
C LEU A 177 14.27 33.38 0.12
N ILE A 178 13.37 32.48 -0.30
CA ILE A 178 12.60 32.64 -1.52
C ILE A 178 11.11 32.68 -1.17
N GLN A 179 10.43 33.70 -1.61
CA GLN A 179 8.98 33.81 -1.48
C GLN A 179 8.34 33.60 -2.85
N ALA A 180 7.34 32.73 -2.92
CA ALA A 180 6.61 32.47 -4.14
C ALA A 180 5.11 32.27 -3.86
N PRO A 181 4.20 32.75 -4.74
CA PRO A 181 2.76 32.61 -4.58
C PRO A 181 2.30 31.16 -4.46
N THR A 182 1.09 30.96 -3.91
CA THR A 182 0.44 29.66 -3.91
C THR A 182 0.03 29.26 -5.33
N GLY A 183 0.07 27.96 -5.64
CA GLY A 183 -0.42 27.45 -6.93
C GLY A 183 0.58 27.42 -8.08
N ILE A 184 1.76 28.06 -7.98
CA ILE A 184 2.76 28.06 -9.07
C ILE A 184 3.51 26.73 -9.26
N GLY A 185 3.25 25.71 -8.42
CA GLY A 185 3.94 24.43 -8.51
C GLY A 185 5.33 24.42 -7.86
N LYS A 186 5.48 25.09 -6.70
CA LYS A 186 6.75 25.22 -5.96
C LYS A 186 7.53 23.92 -5.80
N THR A 187 6.82 22.81 -5.53
CA THR A 187 7.45 21.53 -5.22
C THR A 187 8.37 21.07 -6.34
N TYR A 188 7.89 20.98 -7.56
CA TYR A 188 8.77 20.69 -8.70
C TYR A 188 9.73 21.83 -9.01
N GLY A 189 9.31 23.08 -8.78
CA GLY A 189 10.12 24.26 -9.01
C GLY A 189 11.42 24.31 -8.20
N TYR A 190 11.47 23.69 -7.01
CA TYR A 190 12.72 23.56 -6.25
C TYR A 190 13.34 22.16 -6.33
N LEU A 191 12.55 21.08 -6.44
CA LEU A 191 13.09 19.72 -6.48
C LEU A 191 13.87 19.44 -7.78
N LEU A 192 13.32 19.81 -8.93
CA LEU A 192 13.96 19.51 -10.22
C LEU A 192 15.31 20.25 -10.40
N PRO A 193 15.45 21.54 -10.11
CA PRO A 193 16.76 22.19 -10.11
C PRO A 193 17.74 21.59 -9.13
N ALA A 194 17.28 21.27 -7.90
CA ALA A 194 18.13 20.64 -6.91
C ALA A 194 18.62 19.27 -7.40
N LEU A 195 17.74 18.40 -7.89
CA LEU A 195 18.09 17.07 -8.41
C LEU A 195 18.97 17.12 -9.67
N SER A 196 18.82 18.17 -10.52
CA SER A 196 19.63 18.30 -11.73
C SER A 196 21.06 18.77 -11.48
N GLN A 197 21.30 19.47 -10.36
CA GLN A 197 22.61 20.07 -10.04
C GLN A 197 23.45 19.24 -9.08
N VAL A 198 22.81 18.29 -8.39
CA VAL A 198 23.48 17.53 -7.35
C VAL A 198 24.07 16.23 -7.93
N GLU A 199 25.35 16.28 -8.26
CA GLU A 199 26.14 15.07 -8.46
C GLU A 199 26.76 14.67 -7.10
N ASN A 200 26.34 13.51 -6.55
CA ASN A 200 26.84 12.93 -5.29
C ASN A 200 26.57 13.69 -3.98
N ARG A 201 25.54 14.54 -3.92
CA ARG A 201 25.09 15.19 -2.68
C ARG A 201 23.73 14.66 -2.26
N GLN A 202 23.41 14.76 -0.98
CA GLN A 202 22.08 14.49 -0.45
C GLN A 202 21.27 15.78 -0.42
N ILE A 203 20.00 15.67 -0.83
CA ILE A 203 19.02 16.75 -0.70
C ILE A 203 18.13 16.41 0.49
N VAL A 204 18.01 17.32 1.44
CA VAL A 204 17.10 17.21 2.58
C VAL A 204 15.98 18.21 2.40
N LEU A 205 14.75 17.71 2.25
CA LEU A 205 13.53 18.51 2.20
C LEU A 205 12.82 18.44 3.55
N SER A 206 12.76 19.55 4.27
CA SER A 206 11.98 19.70 5.49
C SER A 206 10.63 20.34 5.22
N VAL A 207 9.57 19.72 5.71
CA VAL A 207 8.19 20.22 5.56
C VAL A 207 7.52 20.34 6.93
N PRO A 208 6.61 21.31 7.14
CA PRO A 208 6.11 21.64 8.46
C PRO A 208 5.16 20.59 9.06
N THR A 209 4.53 19.75 8.24
CA THR A 209 3.53 18.79 8.73
C THR A 209 3.72 17.40 8.13
N LYS A 210 3.33 16.35 8.87
CA LYS A 210 3.32 14.96 8.39
C LYS A 210 2.36 14.76 7.20
N ILE A 211 1.26 15.51 7.18
CA ILE A 211 0.29 15.46 6.06
C ILE A 211 0.97 15.92 4.78
N LEU A 212 1.63 17.06 4.81
CA LEU A 212 2.36 17.58 3.66
C LEU A 212 3.53 16.65 3.27
N GLN A 213 4.21 16.04 4.25
CA GLN A 213 5.26 15.06 3.98
C GLN A 213 4.72 13.84 3.24
N ASN A 214 3.60 13.28 3.68
CA ASN A 214 2.95 12.15 3.02
C ASN A 214 2.49 12.53 1.61
N GLN A 215 1.81 13.67 1.47
CA GLN A 215 1.34 14.16 0.17
C GLN A 215 2.50 14.32 -0.81
N THR A 216 3.59 14.99 -0.40
CA THR A 216 4.78 15.15 -1.26
C THR A 216 5.39 13.80 -1.65
N MET A 217 5.38 12.79 -0.76
CA MET A 217 5.90 11.46 -1.08
C MET A 217 4.99 10.69 -2.04
N GLU A 218 3.67 10.76 -1.87
CA GLU A 218 2.69 10.02 -2.66
C GLU A 218 2.46 10.62 -4.05
N GLU A 219 2.58 11.93 -4.19
CA GLU A 219 2.38 12.64 -5.45
C GLU A 219 3.72 12.87 -6.17
N GLU A 220 4.49 13.86 -5.74
CA GLU A 220 5.73 14.25 -6.43
C GLU A 220 6.83 13.19 -6.29
N GLY A 221 7.02 12.67 -5.09
CA GLY A 221 8.04 11.65 -4.81
C GLY A 221 7.83 10.39 -5.62
N LYS A 222 6.58 9.92 -5.73
CA LYS A 222 6.21 8.76 -6.54
C LYS A 222 6.55 9.00 -8.02
N ARG A 223 6.16 10.14 -8.59
CA ARG A 223 6.46 10.46 -10.00
C ARG A 223 7.96 10.58 -10.26
N LEU A 224 8.71 11.20 -9.34
CA LEU A 224 10.16 11.31 -9.45
C LEU A 224 10.84 9.93 -9.40
N LYS A 225 10.36 9.02 -8.57
CA LYS A 225 10.85 7.63 -8.52
C LYS A 225 10.56 6.88 -9.82
N GLU A 226 9.35 7.01 -10.35
CA GLU A 226 8.91 6.30 -11.55
C GLU A 226 9.64 6.79 -12.82
N VAL A 227 9.82 8.10 -12.97
CA VAL A 227 10.37 8.71 -14.20
C VAL A 227 11.90 8.81 -14.16
N PHE A 228 12.45 9.26 -13.04
CA PHE A 228 13.88 9.54 -12.90
C PHE A 228 14.62 8.51 -12.06
N HIS A 229 13.92 7.51 -11.50
CA HIS A 229 14.49 6.51 -10.60
C HIS A 229 15.21 7.13 -9.40
N THR A 230 14.71 8.29 -8.94
CA THR A 230 15.32 9.01 -7.82
C THR A 230 15.11 8.23 -6.54
N ASP A 231 16.19 8.04 -5.76
CA ASP A 231 16.10 7.40 -4.46
C ASP A 231 15.62 8.41 -3.41
N ILE A 232 14.39 8.28 -2.97
CA ILE A 232 13.72 9.22 -2.05
C ILE A 232 13.20 8.44 -0.85
N HIS A 233 13.55 8.90 0.35
CA HIS A 233 13.09 8.34 1.61
C HIS A 233 12.39 9.39 2.46
N SER A 234 11.29 8.98 3.13
CA SER A 234 10.63 9.82 4.13
C SER A 234 11.19 9.52 5.51
N LEU A 235 11.67 10.52 6.22
CA LEU A 235 12.16 10.40 7.58
C LEU A 235 11.19 11.10 8.55
N LYS A 236 10.70 10.37 9.53
CA LYS A 236 9.77 10.87 10.55
C LYS A 236 10.41 10.75 11.94
N GLY A 237 9.80 11.35 12.95
CA GLY A 237 10.25 11.18 14.33
C GLY A 237 10.16 9.71 14.80
N PRO A 238 10.95 9.29 15.81
CA PRO A 238 11.04 7.89 16.26
C PRO A 238 9.70 7.24 16.61
N GLN A 239 8.75 8.03 17.09
CA GLN A 239 7.40 7.58 17.44
C GLN A 239 6.56 7.08 16.25
N ASN A 240 7.05 7.28 15.02
CA ASN A 240 6.38 6.79 13.81
C ASN A 240 6.98 5.48 13.29
N TYR A 241 7.96 4.93 13.98
CA TYR A 241 8.62 3.68 13.61
C TYR A 241 8.37 2.61 14.66
N LEU A 242 8.08 1.41 14.17
CA LEU A 242 7.94 0.25 15.03
C LEU A 242 9.32 -0.29 15.42
N LYS A 243 9.58 -0.41 16.72
CA LYS A 243 10.77 -1.11 17.21
C LYS A 243 10.50 -2.61 17.14
N LEU A 244 11.14 -3.28 16.19
CA LEU A 244 10.83 -4.66 15.84
C LEU A 244 10.97 -5.62 17.02
N ASP A 245 12.05 -5.52 17.82
CA ASP A 245 12.27 -6.38 18.98
C ASP A 245 11.21 -6.20 20.08
N ALA A 246 10.77 -4.96 20.31
CA ALA A 246 9.74 -4.67 21.29
C ALA A 246 8.37 -5.17 20.80
N PHE A 247 8.08 -5.00 19.52
CA PHE A 247 6.87 -5.51 18.90
C PHE A 247 6.81 -7.04 18.95
N TYR A 248 7.88 -7.72 18.58
CA TYR A 248 7.96 -9.19 18.63
C TYR A 248 7.77 -9.73 20.05
N ARG A 249 8.41 -9.14 21.05
CA ARG A 249 8.19 -9.51 22.46
C ARG A 249 6.74 -9.30 22.88
N SER A 250 6.17 -8.14 22.56
CA SER A 250 4.76 -7.84 22.87
C SER A 250 3.79 -8.84 22.22
N LEU A 251 4.07 -9.30 21.01
CA LEU A 251 3.28 -10.35 20.36
C LEU A 251 3.38 -11.68 21.08
N GLN A 252 4.56 -12.05 21.61
CA GLN A 252 4.74 -13.29 22.37
C GLN A 252 4.08 -13.22 23.75
N GLU A 253 4.25 -12.11 24.48
CA GLU A 253 3.68 -11.90 25.81
C GLU A 253 2.15 -11.85 25.80
N ASN A 254 1.54 -11.43 24.71
CA ASN A 254 0.09 -11.29 24.55
C ASN A 254 -0.51 -12.30 23.57
N ASP A 255 0.10 -13.47 23.40
CA ASP A 255 -0.31 -14.47 22.41
C ASP A 255 -1.75 -14.99 22.65
N GLU A 256 -2.21 -15.01 23.89
CA GLU A 256 -3.57 -15.40 24.26
C GLU A 256 -4.61 -14.31 24.00
N ASN A 257 -4.18 -13.06 23.78
CA ASN A 257 -5.10 -11.96 23.55
C ASN A 257 -5.56 -11.88 22.09
N ARG A 258 -6.87 -12.17 21.87
CA ARG A 258 -7.48 -12.16 20.54
C ARG A 258 -7.28 -10.85 19.76
N LEU A 259 -7.26 -9.70 20.44
CA LEU A 259 -7.02 -8.41 19.77
C LEU A 259 -5.58 -8.31 19.26
N PHE A 260 -4.60 -8.78 20.04
CA PHE A 260 -3.19 -8.81 19.61
C PHE A 260 -2.95 -9.76 18.44
N ARG A 261 -3.65 -10.89 18.38
CA ARG A 261 -3.56 -11.83 17.25
C ARG A 261 -3.98 -11.21 15.92
N ARG A 262 -4.89 -10.21 15.95
CA ARG A 262 -5.27 -9.46 14.75
C ARG A 262 -4.17 -8.54 14.21
N PHE A 263 -3.16 -8.21 15.01
CA PHE A 263 -2.03 -7.38 14.60
C PHE A 263 -0.81 -8.18 14.13
N LYS A 264 -0.81 -9.50 14.34
CA LYS A 264 0.21 -10.40 13.83
C LYS A 264 0.10 -10.58 12.32
#